data_0a159ccfe85e6c8a4f17d0d774d8e407
#
_entry.id   0a159ccfe85e6c8a4f17d0d774d8e407
#
_cell.length_a   1.000
_cell.length_b   1.000
_cell.length_c   1.000
_cell.angle_alpha   90.00
_cell.angle_beta   90.00
_cell.angle_gamma   90.00
#
_symmetry.space_group_name_H-M   'P 1'
#
loop_
_entity.id
_entity.type
_entity.pdbx_description
1 polymer ?
#
loop_
_entity_poly.entity_id
_entity_poly.type
_entity_poly.pdbx_seq_one_letter_code
_entity_poly.pdbx_strand_id
1 'polypeptide(L)'
;MNSRNILVISAHAADFVWRGGGTIAKYIKHSANVTVIILSYGIRGESNDLWKIEGQTTENVKKTRKEEILKAANILGIENIEFWDHQDYPIDLDNDSLDRLAKKIREVRPYHIITHSFGDAFNPDHEKVAQYARQASAMAVSK
;
A
#
# COMPACT_ATOMS: atom_id res chain seq x y z
N MET A 1 19.04 -8.13 18.97
CA MET A 1 18.93 -8.28 17.50
C MET A 1 18.32 -7.02 16.96
N ASN A 2 18.95 -6.37 15.96
CA ASN A 2 18.32 -5.19 15.35
C ASN A 2 17.04 -5.64 14.67
N SER A 3 15.90 -5.01 15.01
CA SER A 3 14.62 -5.28 14.36
C SER A 3 14.74 -4.94 12.86
N ARG A 4 14.20 -5.80 12.00
CA ARG A 4 14.23 -5.58 10.56
C ARG A 4 13.07 -4.69 10.15
N ASN A 5 13.33 -3.67 9.35
CA ASN A 5 12.28 -2.86 8.78
C ASN A 5 11.75 -3.52 7.50
N ILE A 6 10.44 -3.59 7.38
CA ILE A 6 9.74 -4.10 6.20
C ILE A 6 8.86 -2.98 5.67
N LEU A 7 8.93 -2.70 4.38
CA LEU A 7 8.06 -1.75 3.71
C LEU A 7 7.07 -2.51 2.82
N VAL A 8 5.79 -2.26 3.02
CA VAL A 8 4.71 -2.81 2.19
C VAL A 8 4.12 -1.68 1.36
N ILE A 9 4.07 -1.87 0.04
CA ILE A 9 3.50 -0.89 -0.89
C ILE A 9 2.27 -1.54 -1.52
N SER A 10 1.10 -1.02 -1.18
CA SER A 10 -0.22 -1.52 -1.54
C SER A 10 -0.87 -0.57 -2.55
N ALA A 11 -1.32 -1.07 -3.68
CA ALA A 11 -2.02 -0.26 -4.68
C ALA A 11 -3.34 0.26 -4.12
N HIS A 12 -4.12 -0.64 -3.52
CA HIS A 12 -5.45 -0.34 -2.99
C HIS A 12 -5.59 -0.74 -1.52
N ALA A 13 -6.71 -0.36 -0.95
CA ALA A 13 -7.01 -0.47 0.48
C ALA A 13 -6.81 -1.86 1.09
N ALA A 14 -7.24 -2.92 0.42
CA ALA A 14 -7.28 -4.27 0.98
C ALA A 14 -6.09 -5.16 0.58
N ASP A 15 -5.25 -4.74 -0.37
CA ASP A 15 -4.21 -5.60 -0.96
C ASP A 15 -3.22 -6.15 0.07
N PHE A 16 -2.76 -5.32 1.01
CA PHE A 16 -1.79 -5.76 2.02
C PHE A 16 -2.33 -6.89 2.90
N VAL A 17 -3.66 -6.94 3.11
CA VAL A 17 -4.32 -8.01 3.85
C VAL A 17 -4.49 -9.25 2.99
N TRP A 18 -5.11 -9.10 1.81
CA TRP A 18 -5.42 -10.21 0.92
C TRP A 18 -4.18 -10.90 0.35
N ARG A 19 -3.19 -10.10 -0.06
CA ARG A 19 -2.00 -10.60 -0.75
C ARG A 19 -0.84 -10.89 0.20
N GLY A 20 -0.71 -10.13 1.28
CA GLY A 20 0.46 -10.15 2.15
C GLY A 20 0.20 -10.41 3.62
N GLY A 21 -1.07 -10.50 4.08
CA GLY A 21 -1.41 -10.49 5.50
C GLY A 21 -0.71 -11.57 6.32
N GLY A 22 -0.65 -12.80 5.83
CA GLY A 22 0.05 -13.89 6.51
C GLY A 22 1.56 -13.66 6.62
N THR A 23 2.19 -13.12 5.57
CA THR A 23 3.61 -12.77 5.57
C THR A 23 3.88 -11.62 6.52
N ILE A 24 3.05 -10.57 6.50
CA ILE A 24 3.14 -9.42 7.41
C ILE A 24 3.02 -9.86 8.86
N ALA A 25 2.00 -10.65 9.20
CA ALA A 25 1.81 -11.19 10.54
C ALA A 25 3.03 -12.00 11.02
N LYS A 26 3.62 -12.80 10.13
CA LYS A 26 4.85 -13.55 10.44
C LYS A 26 6.03 -12.62 10.74
N TYR A 27 6.24 -11.57 9.94
CA TYR A 27 7.30 -10.60 10.20
C TYR A 27 7.10 -9.90 11.56
N ILE A 28 5.90 -9.44 11.85
CA ILE A 28 5.57 -8.77 13.13
C ILE A 28 5.78 -9.73 14.31
N LYS A 29 5.36 -10.99 14.19
CA LYS A 29 5.61 -12.02 15.21
C LYS A 29 7.12 -12.21 15.50
N HIS A 30 7.96 -11.95 14.53
CA HIS A 30 9.43 -12.00 14.66
C HIS A 30 10.06 -10.62 14.92
N SER A 31 9.30 -9.70 15.50
CA SER A 31 9.74 -8.37 15.94
C SER A 31 10.27 -7.47 14.79
N ALA A 32 9.77 -7.65 13.58
CA ALA A 32 10.04 -6.70 12.50
C ALA A 32 9.17 -5.45 12.64
N ASN A 33 9.72 -4.29 12.27
CA ASN A 33 8.96 -3.05 12.12
C ASN A 33 8.36 -3.02 10.72
N VAL A 34 7.04 -3.08 10.62
CA VAL A 34 6.33 -3.04 9.33
C VAL A 34 5.73 -1.68 9.11
N THR A 35 6.07 -1.05 7.99
CA THR A 35 5.45 0.18 7.49
C THR A 35 4.65 -0.17 6.25
N VAL A 36 3.38 0.24 6.21
CA VAL A 36 2.49 0.04 5.07
C VAL A 36 2.17 1.37 4.42
N ILE A 37 2.31 1.45 3.10
CA ILE A 37 1.85 2.58 2.29
C ILE A 37 0.64 2.10 1.48
N ILE A 38 -0.49 2.78 1.66
CA ILE A 38 -1.69 2.61 0.86
C ILE A 38 -1.73 3.72 -0.19
N LEU A 39 -1.50 3.37 -1.45
CA LEU A 39 -1.42 4.37 -2.51
C LEU A 39 -2.79 4.94 -2.87
N SER A 40 -3.84 4.10 -2.90
CA SER A 40 -5.21 4.55 -3.13
C SER A 40 -6.20 3.85 -2.20
N TYR A 41 -7.38 4.44 -2.05
CA TYR A 41 -8.47 3.82 -1.28
C TYR A 41 -9.26 2.76 -2.07
N GLY A 42 -8.98 2.57 -3.37
CA GLY A 42 -9.73 1.64 -4.21
C GLY A 42 -11.17 2.11 -4.47
N ILE A 43 -11.37 3.42 -4.64
CA ILE A 43 -12.71 4.02 -4.73
C ILE A 43 -13.41 3.59 -6.00
N ARG A 44 -12.71 3.57 -7.15
CA ARG A 44 -13.30 3.33 -8.47
C ARG A 44 -13.42 1.85 -8.79
N GLY A 45 -12.47 1.01 -8.39
CA GLY A 45 -12.42 -0.39 -8.80
C GLY A 45 -12.78 -1.40 -7.71
N GLU A 46 -12.63 -1.05 -6.43
CA GLU A 46 -12.73 -2.02 -5.33
C GLU A 46 -13.77 -1.67 -4.28
N SER A 47 -14.62 -0.68 -4.53
CA SER A 47 -15.64 -0.20 -3.59
C SER A 47 -17.07 -0.33 -4.12
N ASN A 48 -17.31 -1.25 -5.05
CA ASN A 48 -18.59 -1.40 -5.76
C ASN A 48 -19.80 -1.54 -4.81
N ASP A 49 -19.66 -2.30 -3.72
CA ASP A 49 -20.76 -2.50 -2.78
C ASP A 49 -21.07 -1.24 -1.97
N LEU A 50 -20.07 -0.41 -1.68
CA LEU A 50 -20.28 0.86 -1.01
C LEU A 50 -21.06 1.84 -1.90
N TRP A 51 -20.81 1.83 -3.23
CA TRP A 51 -21.51 2.68 -4.17
C TRP A 51 -22.98 2.32 -4.41
N LYS A 52 -23.43 1.14 -3.99
CA LYS A 52 -24.85 0.74 -4.04
C LYS A 52 -25.69 1.40 -2.94
N ILE A 53 -25.04 2.00 -1.93
CA ILE A 53 -25.73 2.68 -0.83
C ILE A 53 -26.26 4.02 -1.33
N GLU A 54 -27.56 4.28 -1.15
CA GLU A 54 -28.20 5.52 -1.55
C GLU A 54 -27.56 6.73 -0.85
N GLY A 55 -27.31 7.82 -1.58
CA GLY A 55 -26.70 9.05 -1.07
C GLY A 55 -25.19 8.92 -0.80
N GLN A 56 -24.52 7.89 -1.32
CA GLN A 56 -23.09 7.70 -1.13
C GLN A 56 -22.25 8.78 -1.79
N THR A 57 -21.17 9.17 -1.13
CA THR A 57 -20.22 10.18 -1.63
C THR A 57 -18.80 9.61 -1.62
N THR A 58 -17.92 10.23 -2.40
CA THR A 58 -16.49 9.87 -2.43
C THR A 58 -15.85 9.95 -1.04
N GLU A 59 -16.17 10.99 -0.28
CA GLU A 59 -15.67 11.20 1.08
C GLU A 59 -16.11 10.08 2.02
N ASN A 60 -17.39 9.67 1.93
CA ASN A 60 -17.91 8.57 2.74
C ASN A 60 -17.24 7.25 2.38
N VAL A 61 -17.04 6.97 1.09
CA VAL A 61 -16.34 5.76 0.64
C VAL A 61 -14.90 5.76 1.16
N LYS A 62 -14.15 6.87 0.99
CA LYS A 62 -12.79 7.00 1.54
C LYS A 62 -12.75 6.77 3.04
N LYS A 63 -13.67 7.39 3.78
CA LYS A 63 -13.76 7.24 5.22
C LYS A 63 -13.97 5.78 5.62
N THR A 64 -14.95 5.11 5.00
CA THR A 64 -15.24 3.69 5.26
C THR A 64 -14.02 2.82 4.95
N ARG A 65 -13.40 3.00 3.79
CA ARG A 65 -12.19 2.23 3.41
C ARG A 65 -11.04 2.46 4.38
N LYS A 66 -10.83 3.71 4.82
CA LYS A 66 -9.81 4.03 5.82
C LYS A 66 -10.07 3.33 7.15
N GLU A 67 -11.32 3.33 7.62
CA GLU A 67 -11.68 2.65 8.87
C GLU A 67 -11.45 1.13 8.78
N GLU A 68 -11.79 0.51 7.64
CA GLU A 68 -11.54 -0.91 7.39
C GLU A 68 -10.04 -1.23 7.41
N ILE A 69 -9.23 -0.41 6.73
CA ILE A 69 -7.77 -0.55 6.69
C ILE A 69 -7.19 -0.46 8.10
N LEU A 70 -7.59 0.55 8.88
CA LEU A 70 -7.08 0.74 10.24
C LEU A 70 -7.47 -0.41 11.18
N LYS A 71 -8.67 -0.95 11.04
CA LYS A 71 -9.09 -2.16 11.79
C LYS A 71 -8.22 -3.37 11.42
N ALA A 72 -8.01 -3.61 10.13
CA ALA A 72 -7.17 -4.71 9.65
C ALA A 72 -5.71 -4.55 10.10
N ALA A 73 -5.16 -3.34 10.00
CA ALA A 73 -3.82 -3.01 10.46
C ALA A 73 -3.65 -3.30 11.97
N ASN A 74 -4.61 -2.88 12.78
CA ASN A 74 -4.60 -3.13 14.22
C ASN A 74 -4.62 -4.64 14.55
N ILE A 75 -5.44 -5.41 13.84
CA ILE A 75 -5.50 -6.88 14.02
C ILE A 75 -4.16 -7.54 13.66
N LEU A 76 -3.50 -7.05 12.61
CA LEU A 76 -2.18 -7.55 12.19
C LEU A 76 -1.02 -7.04 13.07
N GLY A 77 -1.25 -6.04 13.93
CA GLY A 77 -0.21 -5.41 14.74
C GLY A 77 0.65 -4.41 13.97
N ILE A 78 0.13 -3.83 12.89
CA ILE A 78 0.82 -2.79 12.10
C ILE A 78 0.64 -1.45 12.79
N GLU A 79 1.74 -0.82 13.20
CA GLU A 79 1.73 0.49 13.85
C GLU A 79 1.94 1.67 12.90
N ASN A 80 2.65 1.42 11.78
CA ASN A 80 3.02 2.46 10.82
C ASN A 80 2.26 2.24 9.51
N ILE A 81 1.30 3.12 9.22
CA ILE A 81 0.52 3.10 8.00
C ILE A 81 0.35 4.51 7.44
N GLU A 82 0.55 4.67 6.14
CA GLU A 82 0.39 5.93 5.42
C GLU A 82 -0.65 5.79 4.31
N PHE A 83 -1.44 6.85 4.13
CA PHE A 83 -2.44 6.96 3.07
C PHE A 83 -2.02 8.07 2.11
N TRP A 84 -1.87 7.74 0.83
CA TRP A 84 -1.38 8.70 -0.16
C TRP A 84 -2.46 9.29 -1.04
N ASP A 85 -3.65 8.67 -1.06
CA ASP A 85 -4.87 9.17 -1.71
C ASP A 85 -4.73 9.42 -3.23
N HIS A 86 -4.00 8.58 -3.93
CA HIS A 86 -3.98 8.60 -5.39
C HIS A 86 -5.33 8.10 -5.95
N GLN A 87 -5.65 8.54 -7.16
CA GLN A 87 -6.76 7.98 -7.92
C GLN A 87 -6.42 6.54 -8.33
N ASP A 88 -7.42 5.66 -8.30
CA ASP A 88 -7.31 4.27 -8.78
C ASP A 88 -8.05 4.08 -10.11
N TYR A 89 -7.76 3.02 -10.80
CA TYR A 89 -8.35 2.55 -12.06
C TYR A 89 -8.56 3.63 -13.13
N PRO A 90 -7.48 4.12 -13.75
CA PRO A 90 -6.09 3.74 -13.52
C PRO A 90 -5.48 4.50 -12.34
N ILE A 91 -4.54 3.83 -11.65
CA ILE A 91 -3.80 4.50 -10.57
C ILE A 91 -2.92 5.61 -11.18
N ASP A 92 -3.02 6.80 -10.57
CA ASP A 92 -2.30 7.99 -11.04
C ASP A 92 -1.02 8.17 -10.22
N LEU A 93 0.12 7.78 -10.81
CA LEU A 93 1.45 7.86 -10.21
C LEU A 93 2.34 8.72 -11.10
N ASP A 94 2.70 9.89 -10.60
CA ASP A 94 3.56 10.87 -11.26
C ASP A 94 5.01 10.82 -10.73
N ASN A 95 5.86 11.72 -11.25
CA ASN A 95 7.25 11.80 -10.82
C ASN A 95 7.40 12.29 -9.36
N ASP A 96 6.54 13.19 -8.91
CA ASP A 96 6.57 13.69 -7.53
C ASP A 96 6.26 12.56 -6.53
N SER A 97 5.29 11.72 -6.87
CA SER A 97 4.97 10.52 -6.12
C SER A 97 6.13 9.52 -6.12
N LEU A 98 6.85 9.40 -7.26
CA LEU A 98 8.01 8.54 -7.37
C LEU A 98 9.16 9.02 -6.48
N ASP A 99 9.45 10.32 -6.48
CA ASP A 99 10.43 10.94 -5.59
C ASP A 99 10.04 10.78 -4.12
N ARG A 100 8.76 10.95 -3.79
CA ARG A 100 8.22 10.71 -2.45
C ARG A 100 8.46 9.26 -2.00
N LEU A 101 8.22 8.28 -2.88
CA LEU A 101 8.45 6.87 -2.55
C LEU A 101 9.94 6.57 -2.36
N ALA A 102 10.81 7.09 -3.24
CA ALA A 102 12.25 6.92 -3.10
C ALA A 102 12.77 7.52 -1.77
N LYS A 103 12.25 8.69 -1.38
CA LYS A 103 12.55 9.32 -0.09
C LYS A 103 12.07 8.44 1.07
N LYS A 104 10.86 7.90 1.00
CA LYS A 104 10.31 7.01 2.03
C LYS A 104 11.15 5.73 2.18
N ILE A 105 11.61 5.14 1.08
CA ILE A 105 12.52 3.97 1.12
C ILE A 105 13.82 4.32 1.84
N ARG A 106 14.41 5.52 1.60
CA ARG A 106 15.61 5.99 2.32
C ARG A 106 15.36 6.19 3.82
N GLU A 107 14.18 6.68 4.20
CA GLU A 107 13.78 6.89 5.60
C GLU A 107 13.60 5.56 6.33
N VAL A 108 12.82 4.64 5.76
CA VAL A 108 12.49 3.33 6.35
C VAL A 108 13.70 2.41 6.37
N ARG A 109 14.58 2.48 5.37
CA ARG A 109 15.71 1.57 5.16
C ARG A 109 15.27 0.11 5.25
N PRO A 110 14.31 -0.32 4.41
CA PRO A 110 13.71 -1.63 4.54
C PRO A 110 14.72 -2.73 4.20
N TYR A 111 14.68 -3.82 4.96
CA TYR A 111 15.37 -5.06 4.64
C TYR A 111 14.66 -5.78 3.48
N HIS A 112 13.33 -5.70 3.44
CA HIS A 112 12.49 -6.18 2.34
C HIS A 112 11.44 -5.14 1.99
N ILE A 113 11.13 -5.07 0.69
CA ILE A 113 9.94 -4.38 0.16
C ILE A 113 8.98 -5.45 -0.34
N ILE A 114 7.75 -5.41 0.14
CA ILE A 114 6.65 -6.28 -0.29
C ILE A 114 5.71 -5.44 -1.12
N THR A 115 5.45 -5.86 -2.35
CA THR A 115 4.52 -5.19 -3.25
C THR A 115 3.92 -6.19 -4.24
N HIS A 116 3.23 -5.71 -5.27
CA HIS A 116 2.57 -6.52 -6.28
C HIS A 116 3.54 -7.23 -7.23
N SER A 117 3.03 -8.20 -7.97
CA SER A 117 3.74 -8.87 -9.07
C SER A 117 3.86 -7.95 -10.29
N PHE A 118 4.91 -8.14 -11.09
CA PHE A 118 5.07 -7.47 -12.39
C PHE A 118 4.10 -8.00 -13.47
N GLY A 119 3.47 -9.14 -13.24
CA GLY A 119 2.45 -9.70 -14.10
C GLY A 119 1.19 -10.01 -13.29
N ASP A 120 0.18 -9.16 -13.41
CA ASP A 120 -1.16 -9.38 -12.89
C ASP A 120 -2.18 -9.08 -14.00
N ALA A 121 -2.57 -10.13 -14.73
CA ALA A 121 -3.45 -10.01 -15.89
C ALA A 121 -4.84 -9.44 -15.56
N PHE A 122 -5.22 -9.40 -14.28
CA PHE A 122 -6.54 -8.95 -13.85
C PHE A 122 -6.54 -7.54 -13.24
N ASN A 123 -5.35 -7.02 -12.91
CA ASN A 123 -5.25 -5.72 -12.25
C ASN A 123 -4.04 -4.91 -12.73
N PRO A 124 -4.22 -4.05 -13.76
CA PRO A 124 -3.13 -3.25 -14.32
C PRO A 124 -2.56 -2.23 -13.32
N ASP A 125 -3.31 -1.80 -12.30
CA ASP A 125 -2.79 -0.93 -11.25
C ASP A 125 -1.70 -1.65 -10.43
N HIS A 126 -1.86 -2.95 -10.17
CA HIS A 126 -0.87 -3.76 -9.48
C HIS A 126 0.46 -3.82 -10.23
N GLU A 127 0.42 -4.06 -11.56
CA GLU A 127 1.61 -4.08 -12.40
C GLU A 127 2.32 -2.71 -12.38
N LYS A 128 1.54 -1.63 -12.49
CA LYS A 128 2.07 -0.26 -12.45
C LYS A 128 2.75 0.03 -11.11
N VAL A 129 2.14 -0.37 -9.99
CA VAL A 129 2.72 -0.20 -8.65
C VAL A 129 3.98 -1.04 -8.46
N ALA A 130 4.04 -2.27 -8.98
CA ALA A 130 5.25 -3.08 -8.95
C ALA A 130 6.42 -2.42 -9.68
N GLN A 131 6.17 -1.90 -10.90
CA GLN A 131 7.17 -1.16 -11.68
C GLN A 131 7.62 0.12 -10.96
N TYR A 132 6.68 0.84 -10.38
CA TYR A 132 6.90 2.05 -9.62
C TYR A 132 7.76 1.81 -8.37
N ALA A 133 7.46 0.77 -7.59
CA ALA A 133 8.25 0.38 -6.44
C ALA A 133 9.70 -0.01 -6.83
N ARG A 134 9.88 -0.67 -7.97
CA ARG A 134 11.21 -0.99 -8.52
C ARG A 134 11.99 0.26 -8.89
N GLN A 135 11.35 1.20 -9.59
CA GLN A 135 11.99 2.47 -9.99
C GLN A 135 12.38 3.29 -8.75
N ALA A 136 11.48 3.44 -7.78
CA ALA A 136 11.76 4.14 -6.53
C ALA A 136 12.91 3.49 -5.74
N SER A 137 12.98 2.16 -5.73
CA SER A 137 14.09 1.42 -5.09
C SER A 137 15.43 1.73 -5.75
N ALA A 138 15.50 1.75 -7.08
CA ALA A 138 16.70 2.12 -7.81
C ALA A 138 17.11 3.57 -7.52
N MET A 139 16.15 4.51 -7.48
CA MET A 139 16.39 5.91 -7.12
C MET A 139 16.82 6.07 -5.67
N ALA A 140 16.33 5.24 -4.77
CA ALA A 140 16.66 5.33 -3.34
C ALA A 140 18.14 5.01 -3.05
N VAL A 141 18.79 4.17 -3.85
CA VAL A 141 20.20 3.81 -3.72
C VAL A 141 21.13 4.70 -4.55
N SER A 142 20.58 5.47 -5.48
CA SER A 142 21.33 6.47 -6.26
C SER A 142 21.61 7.70 -5.40
N LYS A 143 22.79 8.31 -5.57
CA LYS A 143 23.14 9.57 -4.90
C LYS A 143 22.71 10.76 -5.74
#